data_f94d0f807c5962d7a94c5e3906fd631a
#
_entry.id   f94d0f807c5962d7a94c5e3906fd631a
#
_cell.length_a   1.000
_cell.length_b   1.000
_cell.length_c   1.000
_cell.angle_alpha   90.00
_cell.angle_beta   90.00
_cell.angle_gamma   90.00
#
_symmetry.space_group_name_H-M   'P 1'
#
loop_
_entity.id
_entity.type
_entity.pdbx_description
1 polymer ?
#
loop_
_entity_poly.entity_id
_entity_poly.type
_entity_poly.pdbx_seq_one_letter_code
_entity_poly.pdbx_strand_id
1 'polypeptide(L)'
;MRACIVYSSCTGNTRKVAEAMAEASGIACHAVRHAPSPQEYDLLAVGFWVRQGLPDARALRYIQSIHNKNVFYFGTLGAWPQSEHALRCSRATAAMLEQGGNTVLDGFLCQGKVSPQVVAASQRKGTHPMTAARQERLREAARHPNAEDLQAACQRWLQSLTAVRATLHHQGFPNAQTQERM
;
A
#
# COMPACT_ATOMS: atom_id res chain seq x y z
N MET A 1 -17.98 -9.05 5.11
CA MET A 1 -16.74 -8.58 4.46
C MET A 1 -15.54 -8.99 5.31
N ARG A 2 -14.62 -9.77 4.76
CA ARG A 2 -13.33 -10.11 5.37
C ARG A 2 -12.24 -9.22 4.77
N ALA A 3 -11.46 -8.56 5.61
CA ALA A 3 -10.38 -7.69 5.17
C ALA A 3 -9.06 -8.06 5.87
N CYS A 4 -7.93 -7.79 5.21
CA CYS A 4 -6.60 -8.08 5.74
C CYS A 4 -5.59 -7.02 5.28
N ILE A 5 -4.61 -6.73 6.12
CA ILE A 5 -3.46 -5.89 5.79
C ILE A 5 -2.23 -6.79 5.68
N VAL A 6 -1.55 -6.74 4.54
CA VAL A 6 -0.31 -7.50 4.30
C VAL A 6 0.80 -6.54 3.91
N TYR A 7 1.98 -6.68 4.47
CA TYR A 7 3.10 -5.78 4.16
C TYR A 7 4.43 -6.49 3.98
N SER A 8 5.27 -5.93 3.11
CA SER A 8 6.71 -6.18 3.04
C SER A 8 7.48 -4.97 3.55
N SER A 9 8.40 -5.17 4.46
CA SER A 9 9.21 -4.09 5.03
C SER A 9 10.66 -4.54 5.22
N CYS A 10 11.62 -3.69 4.82
CA CYS A 10 13.04 -3.93 4.99
C CYS A 10 13.59 -3.23 6.26
N THR A 11 13.23 -1.97 6.44
CA THR A 11 13.77 -1.09 7.50
C THR A 11 12.75 -0.69 8.56
N GLY A 12 11.54 -1.27 8.49
CA GLY A 12 10.45 -0.97 9.41
C GLY A 12 9.49 0.13 8.97
N ASN A 13 9.81 0.93 7.95
CA ASN A 13 8.95 2.03 7.52
C ASN A 13 7.54 1.56 7.11
N THR A 14 7.45 0.64 6.15
CA THR A 14 6.17 0.09 5.68
C THR A 14 5.41 -0.64 6.79
N ARG A 15 6.14 -1.33 7.67
CA ARG A 15 5.57 -1.98 8.85
C ARG A 15 4.87 -0.96 9.76
N LYS A 16 5.52 0.18 10.04
CA LYS A 16 4.96 1.26 10.87
C LYS A 16 3.63 1.77 10.30
N VAL A 17 3.54 1.97 8.99
CA VAL A 17 2.29 2.36 8.31
C VAL A 17 1.23 1.26 8.46
N ALA A 18 1.60 0.00 8.19
CA ALA A 18 0.69 -1.13 8.29
C ALA A 18 0.11 -1.32 9.70
N GLU A 19 0.95 -1.20 10.72
CA GLU A 19 0.54 -1.31 12.13
C GLU A 19 -0.40 -0.18 12.54
N ALA A 20 -0.15 1.07 12.11
CA ALA A 20 -1.05 2.18 12.35
C ALA A 20 -2.43 1.98 11.68
N MET A 21 -2.46 1.51 10.44
CA MET A 21 -3.70 1.17 9.73
C MET A 21 -4.47 0.03 10.42
N ALA A 22 -3.75 -0.98 10.93
CA ALA A 22 -4.34 -2.10 11.67
C ALA A 22 -4.97 -1.63 12.99
N GLU A 23 -4.27 -0.81 13.76
CA GLU A 23 -4.76 -0.22 15.00
C GLU A 23 -6.02 0.63 14.75
N ALA A 24 -6.00 1.50 13.74
CA ALA A 24 -7.12 2.38 13.41
C ALA A 24 -8.37 1.64 12.94
N SER A 25 -8.22 0.45 12.34
CA SER A 25 -9.34 -0.29 11.72
C SER A 25 -9.76 -1.56 12.47
N GLY A 26 -8.95 -2.05 13.38
CA GLY A 26 -9.13 -3.37 14.02
C GLY A 26 -8.90 -4.55 13.05
N ILE A 27 -8.30 -4.32 11.88
CA ILE A 27 -8.05 -5.34 10.86
C ILE A 27 -6.68 -6.00 11.10
N ALA A 28 -6.63 -7.33 10.99
CA ALA A 28 -5.41 -8.10 11.16
C ALA A 28 -4.32 -7.69 10.15
N CYS A 29 -3.08 -7.57 10.64
CA CYS A 29 -1.91 -7.15 9.88
C CYS A 29 -0.84 -8.24 9.88
N HIS A 30 -0.34 -8.63 8.70
CA HIS A 30 0.63 -9.70 8.54
C HIS A 30 1.83 -9.27 7.69
N ALA A 31 3.03 -9.67 8.12
CA ALA A 31 4.18 -9.59 7.22
C ALA A 31 3.99 -10.57 6.05
N VAL A 32 4.38 -10.19 4.84
CA VAL A 32 4.16 -10.97 3.61
C VAL A 32 4.68 -12.42 3.67
N ARG A 33 5.70 -12.69 4.48
CA ARG A 33 6.22 -14.06 4.69
C ARG A 33 5.27 -14.97 5.47
N HIS A 34 4.29 -14.41 6.17
CA HIS A 34 3.28 -15.11 6.97
C HIS A 34 1.88 -14.69 6.55
N ALA A 35 1.76 -14.12 5.34
CA ALA A 35 0.48 -13.66 4.84
C ALA A 35 -0.45 -14.84 4.55
N PRO A 36 -1.73 -14.72 4.90
CA PRO A 36 -2.74 -15.68 4.50
C PRO A 36 -2.97 -15.62 3.00
N SER A 37 -3.69 -16.62 2.46
CA SER A 37 -4.08 -16.64 1.05
C SER A 37 -4.95 -15.41 0.72
N PRO A 38 -4.67 -14.66 -0.35
CA PRO A 38 -5.51 -13.55 -0.78
C PRO A 38 -6.95 -13.96 -1.05
N GLN A 39 -7.18 -15.22 -1.41
CA GLN A 39 -8.51 -15.72 -1.78
C GLN A 39 -9.50 -15.74 -0.60
N GLU A 40 -9.00 -15.71 0.62
CA GLU A 40 -9.82 -15.72 1.83
C GLU A 40 -10.48 -14.37 2.16
N TYR A 41 -10.14 -13.30 1.42
CA TYR A 41 -10.53 -11.94 1.75
C TYR A 41 -11.28 -11.26 0.59
N ASP A 42 -12.17 -10.35 0.95
CA ASP A 42 -12.92 -9.51 0.01
C ASP A 42 -12.16 -8.21 -0.30
N LEU A 43 -11.36 -7.76 0.67
CA LEU A 43 -10.57 -6.53 0.62
C LEU A 43 -9.17 -6.75 1.21
N LEU A 44 -8.16 -6.35 0.48
CA LEU A 44 -6.77 -6.43 0.87
C LEU A 44 -6.12 -5.05 0.87
N ALA A 45 -5.39 -4.72 1.95
CA ALA A 45 -4.40 -3.65 1.91
C ALA A 45 -3.01 -4.27 1.72
N VAL A 46 -2.29 -3.87 0.67
CA VAL A 46 -0.97 -4.44 0.36
C VAL A 46 0.12 -3.37 0.44
N GLY A 47 1.03 -3.57 1.40
CA GLY A 47 2.13 -2.66 1.70
C GLY A 47 3.48 -3.14 1.15
N PHE A 48 4.29 -2.22 0.61
CA PHE A 48 5.61 -2.51 0.07
C PHE A 48 6.60 -1.35 0.30
N TRP A 49 7.88 -1.64 0.22
CA TRP A 49 8.89 -0.61 0.04
C TRP A 49 9.30 -0.56 -1.43
N VAL A 50 9.54 0.66 -1.92
CA VAL A 50 9.86 0.86 -3.34
C VAL A 50 11.31 0.51 -3.60
N ARG A 51 11.55 -0.41 -4.53
CA ARG A 51 12.85 -0.80 -5.03
C ARG A 51 12.89 -0.60 -6.55
N GLN A 52 13.77 0.28 -7.00
CA GLN A 52 13.98 0.56 -8.43
C GLN A 52 12.67 0.95 -9.18
N GLY A 53 11.77 1.68 -8.49
CA GLY A 53 10.52 2.15 -9.08
C GLY A 53 9.37 1.13 -9.08
N LEU A 54 9.55 -0.01 -8.41
CA LEU A 54 8.54 -1.07 -8.28
C LEU A 54 8.39 -1.50 -6.81
N PRO A 55 7.32 -2.20 -6.45
CA PRO A 55 7.25 -2.94 -5.21
C PRO A 55 8.43 -3.90 -5.05
N ASP A 56 8.92 -4.07 -3.83
CA ASP A 56 9.98 -5.06 -3.59
C ASP A 56 9.55 -6.48 -3.99
N ALA A 57 10.53 -7.34 -4.25
CA ALA A 57 10.28 -8.67 -4.83
C ALA A 57 9.36 -9.59 -4.00
N ARG A 58 9.26 -9.37 -2.68
CA ARG A 58 8.35 -10.18 -1.84
C ARG A 58 6.91 -9.69 -1.97
N ALA A 59 6.72 -8.38 -1.88
CA ALA A 59 5.41 -7.76 -2.11
C ALA A 59 4.93 -8.02 -3.54
N LEU A 60 5.83 -7.91 -4.53
CA LEU A 60 5.50 -8.15 -5.94
C LEU A 60 4.92 -9.56 -6.17
N ARG A 61 5.54 -10.59 -5.59
CA ARG A 61 5.01 -11.96 -5.68
C ARG A 61 3.63 -12.11 -5.05
N TYR A 62 3.41 -11.43 -3.92
CA TYR A 62 2.09 -11.44 -3.27
C TYR A 62 1.05 -10.69 -4.10
N ILE A 63 1.39 -9.51 -4.63
CA ILE A 63 0.54 -8.74 -5.55
C ILE A 63 0.10 -9.58 -6.74
N GLN A 64 1.03 -10.33 -7.34
CA GLN A 64 0.75 -11.22 -8.48
C GLN A 64 -0.17 -12.41 -8.13
N SER A 65 -0.33 -12.75 -6.87
CA SER A 65 -1.24 -13.81 -6.42
C SER A 65 -2.65 -13.32 -6.09
N ILE A 66 -2.89 -12.01 -6.13
CA ILE A 66 -4.20 -11.41 -5.83
C ILE A 66 -5.02 -11.36 -7.12
N HIS A 67 -6.19 -11.99 -7.11
CA HIS A 67 -7.09 -12.01 -8.26
C HIS A 67 -8.54 -11.74 -7.84
N ASN A 68 -9.22 -10.88 -8.61
CA ASN A 68 -10.65 -10.56 -8.45
C ASN A 68 -11.00 -10.08 -7.04
N LYS A 69 -10.19 -9.17 -6.48
CA LYS A 69 -10.35 -8.60 -5.14
C LYS A 69 -10.44 -7.08 -5.17
N ASN A 70 -10.99 -6.51 -4.11
CA ASN A 70 -10.81 -5.09 -3.83
C ASN A 70 -9.45 -4.88 -3.18
N VAL A 71 -8.66 -3.92 -3.66
CA VAL A 71 -7.30 -3.70 -3.17
C VAL A 71 -7.04 -2.23 -2.90
N PHE A 72 -6.55 -1.95 -1.71
CA PHE A 72 -5.85 -0.73 -1.35
C PHE A 72 -4.35 -1.04 -1.33
N TYR A 73 -3.50 -0.22 -1.96
CA TYR A 73 -2.07 -0.40 -1.81
C TYR A 73 -1.41 0.77 -1.11
N PHE A 74 -0.34 0.49 -0.38
CA PHE A 74 0.46 1.54 0.26
C PHE A 74 1.95 1.23 0.18
N GLY A 75 2.78 2.27 0.18
CA GLY A 75 4.21 2.05 0.03
C GLY A 75 5.06 3.14 0.66
N THR A 76 6.32 2.78 0.93
CA THR A 76 7.32 3.72 1.44
C THR A 76 8.53 3.79 0.50
N LEU A 77 9.06 5.00 0.30
CA LEU A 77 10.17 5.26 -0.60
C LEU A 77 11.09 6.36 -0.07
N GLY A 78 12.33 6.39 -0.53
CA GLY A 78 13.29 7.45 -0.19
C GLY A 78 13.21 8.68 -1.10
N ALA A 79 12.34 8.67 -2.12
CA ALA A 79 12.07 9.81 -2.98
C ALA A 79 10.90 10.65 -2.44
N TRP A 80 10.70 11.83 -3.00
CA TRP A 80 9.51 12.63 -2.72
C TRP A 80 8.26 11.90 -3.21
N PRO A 81 7.17 11.83 -2.43
CA PRO A 81 5.94 11.14 -2.83
C PRO A 81 5.26 11.73 -4.08
N GLN A 82 5.51 13.02 -4.34
CA GLN A 82 4.98 13.74 -5.50
C GLN A 82 5.92 13.67 -6.71
N SER A 83 7.10 13.03 -6.59
CA SER A 83 8.04 12.92 -7.69
C SER A 83 7.52 12.04 -8.82
N GLU A 84 7.95 12.32 -10.05
CA GLU A 84 7.63 11.47 -11.21
C GLU A 84 8.03 10.00 -10.98
N HIS A 85 9.09 9.75 -10.22
CA HIS A 85 9.50 8.40 -9.81
C HIS A 85 8.43 7.70 -8.95
N ALA A 86 7.87 8.41 -7.95
CA ALA A 86 6.80 7.88 -7.11
C ALA A 86 5.51 7.66 -7.90
N LEU A 87 5.14 8.62 -8.76
CA LEU A 87 3.96 8.52 -9.61
C LEU A 87 4.05 7.34 -10.58
N ARG A 88 5.22 7.10 -11.19
CA ARG A 88 5.43 5.91 -12.05
C ARG A 88 5.29 4.62 -11.26
N CYS A 89 5.85 4.54 -10.06
CA CYS A 89 5.70 3.37 -9.18
C CYS A 89 4.24 3.12 -8.83
N SER A 90 3.51 4.16 -8.47
CA SER A 90 2.09 4.10 -8.15
C SER A 90 1.27 3.55 -9.33
N ARG A 91 1.44 4.14 -10.54
CA ARG A 91 0.75 3.69 -11.76
C ARG A 91 1.10 2.24 -12.11
N ALA A 92 2.38 1.86 -12.03
CA ALA A 92 2.81 0.50 -12.32
C ALA A 92 2.21 -0.51 -11.33
N THR A 93 2.10 -0.15 -10.05
CA THR A 93 1.48 -1.00 -9.02
C THR A 93 -0.01 -1.18 -9.28
N ALA A 94 -0.73 -0.10 -9.57
CA ALA A 94 -2.15 -0.16 -9.92
C ALA A 94 -2.39 -1.05 -11.15
N ALA A 95 -1.64 -0.83 -12.24
CA ALA A 95 -1.76 -1.62 -13.45
C ALA A 95 -1.50 -3.12 -13.23
N MET A 96 -0.51 -3.49 -12.40
CA MET A 96 -0.26 -4.89 -12.06
C MET A 96 -1.41 -5.53 -11.27
N LEU A 97 -2.03 -4.79 -10.36
CA LEU A 97 -3.20 -5.24 -9.61
C LEU A 97 -4.41 -5.41 -10.55
N GLU A 98 -4.67 -4.43 -11.41
CA GLU A 98 -5.76 -4.45 -12.40
C GLU A 98 -5.65 -5.60 -13.40
N GLN A 99 -4.42 -5.95 -13.83
CA GLN A 99 -4.16 -7.13 -14.67
C GLN A 99 -4.60 -8.45 -14.01
N GLY A 100 -4.61 -8.51 -12.68
CA GLY A 100 -5.17 -9.64 -11.92
C GLY A 100 -6.70 -9.63 -11.79
N GLY A 101 -7.41 -8.73 -12.47
CA GLY A 101 -8.85 -8.55 -12.35
C GLY A 101 -9.29 -7.86 -11.05
N ASN A 102 -8.34 -7.22 -10.34
CA ASN A 102 -8.64 -6.57 -9.08
C ASN A 102 -9.21 -5.16 -9.29
N THR A 103 -10.07 -4.74 -8.38
CA THR A 103 -10.52 -3.35 -8.27
C THR A 103 -9.57 -2.61 -7.35
N VAL A 104 -8.76 -1.71 -7.88
CA VAL A 104 -7.89 -0.83 -7.11
C VAL A 104 -8.73 0.33 -6.58
N LEU A 105 -8.91 0.37 -5.27
CA LEU A 105 -9.74 1.40 -4.61
C LEU A 105 -8.98 2.71 -4.44
N ASP A 106 -7.73 2.61 -4.00
CA ASP A 106 -6.86 3.76 -3.78
C ASP A 106 -5.41 3.31 -3.58
N GLY A 107 -4.46 4.26 -3.65
CA GLY A 107 -3.04 4.02 -3.43
C GLY A 107 -2.38 5.15 -2.63
N PHE A 108 -1.56 4.80 -1.65
CA PHE A 108 -0.85 5.73 -0.79
C PHE A 108 0.66 5.49 -0.80
N LEU A 109 1.44 6.53 -1.04
CA LEU A 109 2.90 6.50 -0.92
C LEU A 109 3.37 7.63 0.00
N CYS A 110 4.26 7.31 0.94
CA CYS A 110 4.94 8.30 1.76
C CYS A 110 6.45 8.08 1.78
N GLN A 111 7.19 9.07 2.25
CA GLN A 111 8.62 8.88 2.46
C GLN A 111 8.90 7.88 3.58
N GLY A 112 10.09 7.33 3.56
CA GLY A 112 10.62 6.51 4.63
C GLY A 112 12.13 6.60 4.70
N LYS A 113 12.66 6.53 5.93
CA LYS A 113 14.10 6.60 6.19
C LYS A 113 14.88 5.59 5.34
N VAL A 114 15.78 6.08 4.51
CA VAL A 114 16.68 5.22 3.72
C VAL A 114 17.79 4.67 4.61
N SER A 115 18.03 3.36 4.55
CA SER A 115 19.08 2.77 5.37
C SER A 115 20.48 3.28 4.99
N PRO A 116 21.38 3.51 5.95
CA PRO A 116 22.76 3.93 5.67
C PRO A 116 23.49 2.97 4.71
N GLN A 117 23.21 1.67 4.81
CA GLN A 117 23.80 0.65 3.94
C GLN A 117 23.38 0.83 2.47
N VAL A 118 22.11 1.18 2.21
CA VAL A 118 21.61 1.46 0.86
C VAL A 118 22.25 2.73 0.31
N VAL A 119 22.37 3.77 1.13
CA VAL A 119 23.05 5.02 0.75
C VAL A 119 24.52 4.75 0.38
N ALA A 120 25.27 4.06 1.25
CA ALA A 120 26.66 3.72 1.02
C ALA A 120 26.86 2.83 -0.22
N ALA A 121 25.98 1.84 -0.42
CA ALA A 121 26.05 0.95 -1.60
C ALA A 121 25.81 1.72 -2.91
N SER A 122 24.86 2.67 -2.92
CA SER A 122 24.61 3.49 -4.12
C SER A 122 25.74 4.45 -4.44
N GLN A 123 26.42 4.98 -3.42
CA GLN A 123 27.61 5.82 -3.61
C GLN A 123 28.77 5.01 -4.19
N ARG A 124 29.06 3.83 -3.65
CA ARG A 124 30.12 2.95 -4.19
C ARG A 124 29.90 2.56 -5.66
N LYS A 125 28.64 2.38 -6.05
CA LYS A 125 28.26 2.05 -7.42
C LYS A 125 28.22 3.25 -8.36
N GLY A 126 28.39 4.48 -7.84
CA GLY A 126 28.27 5.71 -8.64
C GLY A 126 26.88 5.98 -9.23
N THR A 127 25.88 5.18 -8.86
CA THR A 127 24.53 5.27 -9.45
C THR A 127 23.77 6.51 -9.01
N HIS A 128 24.12 7.06 -7.84
CA HIS A 128 23.45 8.23 -7.26
C HIS A 128 24.47 9.09 -6.51
N PRO A 129 25.10 10.09 -7.14
CA PRO A 129 26.06 10.97 -6.49
C PRO A 129 25.40 11.75 -5.35
N MET A 130 26.19 12.07 -4.32
CA MET A 130 25.71 12.81 -3.13
C MET A 130 25.68 14.31 -3.45
N THR A 131 24.62 14.76 -4.10
CA THR A 131 24.33 16.18 -4.34
C THR A 131 23.66 16.81 -3.13
N ALA A 132 23.68 18.17 -3.03
CA ALA A 132 22.96 18.89 -1.99
C ALA A 132 21.46 18.56 -1.95
N ALA A 133 20.82 18.48 -3.13
CA ALA A 133 19.41 18.09 -3.25
C ALA A 133 19.16 16.66 -2.73
N ARG A 134 20.10 15.72 -2.97
CA ARG A 134 19.98 14.37 -2.43
C ARG A 134 20.16 14.35 -0.91
N GLN A 135 21.10 15.12 -0.38
CA GLN A 135 21.29 15.22 1.07
C GLN A 135 20.05 15.76 1.77
N GLU A 136 19.43 16.81 1.21
CA GLU A 136 18.19 17.37 1.74
C GLU A 136 17.06 16.34 1.72
N ARG A 137 16.84 15.67 0.59
CA ARG A 137 15.85 14.61 0.49
C ARG A 137 16.07 13.48 1.51
N LEU A 138 17.31 13.07 1.76
CA LEU A 138 17.64 12.04 2.74
C LEU A 138 17.40 12.51 4.17
N ARG A 139 17.68 13.78 4.47
CA ARG A 139 17.36 14.40 5.76
C ARG A 139 15.86 14.43 6.01
N GLU A 140 15.09 14.83 5.01
CA GLU A 140 13.63 14.82 5.12
C GLU A 140 13.10 13.39 5.25
N ALA A 141 13.52 12.47 4.38
CA ALA A 141 13.11 11.07 4.46
C ALA A 141 13.41 10.42 5.83
N ALA A 142 14.42 10.91 6.57
CA ALA A 142 14.75 10.39 7.90
C ALA A 142 13.68 10.71 8.97
N ARG A 143 12.79 11.68 8.71
CA ARG A 143 11.67 12.06 9.59
C ARG A 143 10.41 11.23 9.31
N HIS A 144 10.39 10.46 8.22
CA HIS A 144 9.23 9.71 7.72
C HIS A 144 9.39 8.18 7.90
N PRO A 145 8.25 7.45 8.02
CA PRO A 145 6.90 7.97 8.16
C PRO A 145 6.71 8.71 9.49
N ASN A 146 6.10 9.90 9.44
CA ASN A 146 5.75 10.72 10.60
C ASN A 146 4.25 10.55 10.96
N ALA A 147 3.76 11.31 11.94
CA ALA A 147 2.37 11.24 12.39
C ALA A 147 1.37 11.61 11.28
N GLU A 148 1.70 12.58 10.44
CA GLU A 148 0.85 13.03 9.34
C GLU A 148 0.73 11.96 8.26
N ASP A 149 1.84 11.28 7.91
CA ASP A 149 1.83 10.14 6.98
C ASP A 149 0.94 9.01 7.50
N LEU A 150 1.06 8.68 8.79
CA LEU A 150 0.26 7.62 9.40
C LEU A 150 -1.22 7.98 9.42
N GLN A 151 -1.55 9.21 9.79
CA GLN A 151 -2.93 9.70 9.78
C GLN A 151 -3.53 9.64 8.36
N ALA A 152 -2.79 10.12 7.35
CA ALA A 152 -3.23 10.09 5.96
C ALA A 152 -3.46 8.66 5.45
N ALA A 153 -2.54 7.74 5.75
CA ALA A 153 -2.70 6.32 5.39
C ALA A 153 -3.93 5.69 6.05
N CYS A 154 -4.13 5.93 7.35
CA CYS A 154 -5.29 5.44 8.10
C CYS A 154 -6.60 5.98 7.53
N GLN A 155 -6.67 7.28 7.27
CA GLN A 155 -7.86 7.92 6.72
C GLN A 155 -8.27 7.31 5.37
N ARG A 156 -7.32 7.17 4.43
CA ARG A 156 -7.56 6.59 3.10
C ARG A 156 -7.95 5.11 3.17
N TRP A 157 -7.35 4.36 4.07
CA TRP A 157 -7.72 2.97 4.34
C TRP A 157 -9.15 2.84 4.87
N LEU A 158 -9.53 3.64 5.87
CA LEU A 158 -10.88 3.65 6.43
C LEU A 158 -11.94 4.05 5.39
N GLN A 159 -11.63 4.99 4.50
CA GLN A 159 -12.48 5.34 3.37
C GLN A 159 -12.69 4.16 2.43
N SER A 160 -11.62 3.43 2.09
CA SER A 160 -11.69 2.22 1.27
C SER A 160 -12.54 1.12 1.91
N LEU A 161 -12.39 0.90 3.22
CA LEU A 161 -13.22 -0.04 3.99
C LEU A 161 -14.70 0.34 3.92
N THR A 162 -15.01 1.62 4.08
CA THR A 162 -16.39 2.13 4.03
C THR A 162 -17.00 1.95 2.64
N ALA A 163 -16.27 2.26 1.59
CA ALA A 163 -16.72 2.13 0.21
C ALA A 163 -17.10 0.67 -0.14
N VAL A 164 -16.25 -0.30 0.23
CA VAL A 164 -16.54 -1.72 -0.03
C VAL A 164 -17.73 -2.21 0.80
N ARG A 165 -17.84 -1.80 2.06
CA ARG A 165 -19.01 -2.16 2.90
C ARG A 165 -20.31 -1.65 2.30
N ALA A 166 -20.35 -0.41 1.81
CA ALA A 166 -21.53 0.17 1.17
C ALA A 166 -21.93 -0.62 -0.09
N THR A 167 -20.97 -0.98 -0.94
CA THR A 167 -21.23 -1.77 -2.16
C THR A 167 -21.83 -3.13 -1.84
N LEU A 168 -21.30 -3.84 -0.84
CA LEU A 168 -21.81 -5.17 -0.45
C LEU A 168 -23.21 -5.10 0.14
N HIS A 169 -23.56 -4.04 0.88
CA HIS A 169 -24.91 -3.84 1.40
C HIS A 169 -25.94 -3.61 0.28
N HIS A 170 -25.58 -2.91 -0.78
CA HIS A 170 -26.49 -2.68 -1.92
C HIS A 170 -26.71 -3.95 -2.78
N GLN A 171 -25.76 -4.86 -2.81
CA GLN A 171 -25.89 -6.14 -3.55
C GLN A 171 -26.67 -7.20 -2.77
N GLY A 172 -26.90 -7.04 -1.46
CA GLY A 172 -27.55 -8.00 -0.58
C GLY A 172 -29.07 -7.83 -0.41
N PHE A 173 -29.70 -6.80 -1.01
CA PHE A 173 -31.15 -6.61 -1.00
C PHE A 173 -31.69 -6.50 -2.42
N PRO A 174 -32.11 -7.60 -3.08
CA PRO A 174 -33.10 -7.48 -4.15
C PRO A 174 -34.39 -6.93 -3.51
N ASN A 175 -34.91 -5.81 -4.04
CA ASN A 175 -36.18 -5.21 -3.68
C ASN A 175 -37.28 -6.26 -3.61
N ALA A 176 -37.66 -6.69 -2.41
CA ALA A 176 -38.90 -7.42 -2.16
C ALA A 176 -40.06 -6.39 -2.04
N GLN A 177 -40.31 -5.67 -3.11
CA GLN A 177 -41.51 -4.85 -3.26
C GLN A 177 -41.91 -4.82 -4.73
N THR A 178 -42.64 -5.81 -5.17
CA THR A 178 -43.72 -5.71 -6.21
C THR A 178 -44.35 -7.10 -6.39
N GLN A 179 -45.17 -7.54 -5.43
CA GLN A 179 -46.21 -8.52 -5.70
C GLN A 179 -47.30 -8.40 -4.60
N GLU A 180 -48.04 -7.32 -4.66
CA GLU A 180 -49.41 -7.29 -4.15
C GLU A 180 -50.16 -6.27 -4.99
N ARG A 181 -50.79 -6.74 -6.08
CA ARG A 181 -52.06 -6.25 -6.65
C ARG A 181 -52.37 -7.04 -7.92
N MET A 182 -53.07 -8.09 -7.79
CA MET A 182 -54.25 -8.41 -8.61
C MET A 182 -55.04 -9.56 -7.96
#